data_bc831b954bfb483dd00b72e61c05c422
#
_entry.id   bc831b954bfb483dd00b72e61c05c422
#
_cell.length_a   1.000
_cell.length_b   1.000
_cell.length_c   1.000
_cell.angle_alpha   90.00
_cell.angle_beta   90.00
_cell.angle_gamma   90.00
#
_symmetry.space_group_name_H-M   'P 1'
#
loop_
_entity.id
_entity.type
_entity.pdbx_description
1 polymer ?
#
loop_
_entity_poly.entity_id
_entity_poly.type
_entity_poly.pdbx_seq_one_letter_code
_entity_poly.pdbx_strand_id
1 'polypeptide(L)'
;MQTSWIPFIPESASTLSGSVDALYFYLSGVTLFFTLLISGVLIFFVVKYRRRTAFEIPRPIAGSHKLETLWSVIPFVIAMSMFAWGAQIYFKMSRPPKNAAEIYVVGKQWMWKIQHSTGQREINALHVPVGRKIKLIMTSEDTIHDFFIPAFRIKADVLPGRYTTQWFEATKPGTYHLFCAEYCGMNHSGMIGSVIVMQPTEFDNWLSGNAGQQSPAVAGQQLFQSLGCVSCHGPNGEGGRGPALAGLFGRKVFLTNGETVIADEGYVRESIENPQAKLVSGFGPIMPTFQGQVTPEQLIQIMSFIKSLKITGAPAPAAPATSSAPVPGAANPAPATVSP
;
A
#
# COMPACT_ATOMS: atom_id res chain seq x y z
N MET A 1 -6.51 -2.98 -32.09
CA MET A 1 -5.88 -1.71 -31.67
C MET A 1 -6.97 -0.65 -31.59
N GLN A 2 -7.47 -0.35 -30.41
CA GLN A 2 -8.36 0.81 -30.25
C GLN A 2 -7.47 2.03 -30.06
N THR A 3 -7.45 2.87 -31.09
CA THR A 3 -6.81 4.17 -31.03
C THR A 3 -7.58 5.02 -30.00
N SER A 4 -6.93 5.36 -28.88
CA SER A 4 -7.46 6.41 -28.02
C SER A 4 -7.66 7.66 -28.88
N TRP A 5 -8.80 8.35 -28.73
CA TRP A 5 -9.14 9.56 -29.45
C TRP A 5 -8.07 10.67 -29.28
N ILE A 6 -7.27 10.56 -28.24
CA ILE A 6 -6.17 11.45 -27.92
C ILE A 6 -4.89 10.62 -27.94
N PRO A 7 -3.95 10.85 -28.89
CA PRO A 7 -2.81 9.99 -29.15
C PRO A 7 -1.83 9.86 -27.97
N PHE A 8 -1.89 10.75 -26.98
CA PHE A 8 -0.99 10.74 -25.81
C PHE A 8 -1.63 10.15 -24.54
N ILE A 9 -2.90 9.75 -24.59
CA ILE A 9 -3.60 9.16 -23.45
C ILE A 9 -3.74 7.67 -23.68
N PRO A 10 -3.15 6.80 -22.81
CA PRO A 10 -3.30 5.36 -22.91
C PRO A 10 -4.77 4.95 -22.81
N GLU A 11 -5.10 3.80 -23.39
CA GLU A 11 -6.44 3.20 -23.23
C GLU A 11 -6.84 3.10 -21.75
N SER A 12 -8.09 3.38 -21.46
CA SER A 12 -8.69 3.20 -20.13
C SER A 12 -9.15 1.76 -19.97
N ALA A 13 -8.47 0.97 -19.13
CA ALA A 13 -8.68 -0.46 -19.01
C ALA A 13 -8.85 -0.96 -17.56
N SER A 14 -9.17 -0.06 -16.61
CA SER A 14 -9.51 -0.42 -15.23
C SER A 14 -10.73 0.33 -14.72
N THR A 15 -11.31 -0.15 -13.62
CA THR A 15 -12.41 0.53 -12.92
C THR A 15 -12.00 1.86 -12.27
N LEU A 16 -10.70 2.10 -12.11
CA LEU A 16 -10.13 3.33 -11.53
C LEU A 16 -9.84 4.40 -12.59
N SER A 17 -9.49 3.98 -13.81
CA SER A 17 -8.96 4.86 -14.84
C SER A 17 -9.93 5.97 -15.24
N GLY A 18 -11.22 5.70 -15.37
CA GLY A 18 -12.21 6.73 -15.72
C GLY A 18 -12.31 7.86 -14.68
N SER A 19 -12.18 7.53 -13.39
CA SER A 19 -12.21 8.54 -12.32
C SER A 19 -10.96 9.42 -12.32
N VAL A 20 -9.80 8.81 -12.58
CA VAL A 20 -8.51 9.53 -12.68
C VAL A 20 -8.51 10.44 -13.92
N ASP A 21 -8.97 9.93 -15.06
CA ASP A 21 -9.06 10.70 -16.31
C ASP A 21 -10.00 11.90 -16.16
N ALA A 22 -11.15 11.74 -15.53
CA ALA A 22 -12.08 12.85 -15.28
C ALA A 22 -11.45 13.95 -14.42
N LEU A 23 -10.73 13.59 -13.36
CA LEU A 23 -9.98 14.56 -12.55
C LEU A 23 -8.87 15.24 -13.37
N TYR A 24 -8.13 14.47 -14.16
CA TYR A 24 -7.07 15.00 -15.02
C TYR A 24 -7.60 16.05 -16.01
N PHE A 25 -8.72 15.76 -16.68
CA PHE A 25 -9.32 16.73 -17.61
C PHE A 25 -9.88 17.95 -16.90
N TYR A 26 -10.46 17.78 -15.71
CA TYR A 26 -10.89 18.89 -14.89
C TYR A 26 -9.71 19.82 -14.52
N LEU A 27 -8.62 19.27 -14.01
CA LEU A 27 -7.40 20.01 -13.67
C LEU A 27 -6.80 20.71 -14.90
N SER A 28 -6.72 20.01 -16.03
CA SER A 28 -6.20 20.56 -17.29
C SER A 28 -7.08 21.70 -17.81
N GLY A 29 -8.40 21.55 -17.73
CA GLY A 29 -9.36 22.58 -18.13
C GLY A 29 -9.25 23.84 -17.27
N VAL A 30 -9.15 23.70 -15.95
CA VAL A 30 -8.93 24.83 -15.03
C VAL A 30 -7.59 25.50 -15.29
N THR A 31 -6.53 24.73 -15.49
CA THR A 31 -5.20 25.27 -15.82
C THR A 31 -5.23 26.06 -17.12
N LEU A 32 -5.82 25.50 -18.16
CA LEU A 32 -5.97 26.18 -19.46
C LEU A 32 -6.77 27.47 -19.35
N PHE A 33 -7.91 27.42 -18.63
CA PHE A 33 -8.75 28.59 -18.40
C PHE A 33 -7.99 29.73 -17.72
N PHE A 34 -7.32 29.48 -16.60
CA PHE A 34 -6.57 30.52 -15.90
C PHE A 34 -5.35 30.99 -16.69
N THR A 35 -4.68 30.12 -17.41
CA THR A 35 -3.56 30.50 -18.28
C THR A 35 -4.03 31.48 -19.36
N LEU A 36 -5.12 31.18 -20.05
CA LEU A 36 -5.67 32.06 -21.09
C LEU A 36 -6.22 33.35 -20.49
N LEU A 37 -6.92 33.27 -19.37
CA LEU A 37 -7.48 34.44 -18.67
C LEU A 37 -6.36 35.42 -18.25
N ILE A 38 -5.36 34.91 -17.52
CA ILE A 38 -4.28 35.77 -17.01
C ILE A 38 -3.45 36.35 -18.15
N SER A 39 -3.07 35.51 -19.12
CA SER A 39 -2.32 35.99 -20.29
C SER A 39 -3.09 37.04 -21.10
N GLY A 40 -4.38 36.78 -21.30
CA GLY A 40 -5.27 37.75 -22.01
C GLY A 40 -5.40 39.08 -21.26
N VAL A 41 -5.60 39.04 -19.93
CA VAL A 41 -5.67 40.26 -19.10
C VAL A 41 -4.34 41.02 -19.11
N LEU A 42 -3.19 40.31 -19.01
CA LEU A 42 -1.87 40.93 -19.10
C LEU A 42 -1.66 41.63 -20.45
N ILE A 43 -1.93 40.92 -21.55
CA ILE A 43 -1.82 41.51 -22.90
C ILE A 43 -2.73 42.69 -23.03
N PHE A 44 -3.98 42.61 -22.59
CA PHE A 44 -4.94 43.72 -22.60
C PHE A 44 -4.40 44.94 -21.85
N PHE A 45 -3.84 44.75 -20.65
CA PHE A 45 -3.27 45.86 -19.88
C PHE A 45 -2.03 46.47 -20.54
N VAL A 46 -1.14 45.65 -21.09
CA VAL A 46 0.04 46.14 -21.82
C VAL A 46 -0.36 47.01 -23.03
N VAL A 47 -1.37 46.56 -23.77
CA VAL A 47 -1.84 47.32 -24.94
C VAL A 47 -2.59 48.55 -24.52
N LYS A 48 -3.55 48.45 -23.57
CA LYS A 48 -4.44 49.56 -23.15
C LYS A 48 -3.72 50.63 -22.38
N TYR A 49 -2.84 50.29 -21.47
CA TYR A 49 -2.15 51.21 -20.55
C TYR A 49 -0.70 51.49 -20.97
N ARG A 50 -0.35 51.17 -22.22
CA ARG A 50 0.96 51.54 -22.78
C ARG A 50 1.10 53.07 -22.77
N ARG A 51 2.17 53.59 -22.14
CA ARG A 51 2.52 55.00 -22.13
C ARG A 51 2.77 55.48 -23.55
N ARG A 52 2.03 56.49 -23.98
CA ARG A 52 2.10 57.02 -25.34
C ARG A 52 2.94 58.30 -25.46
N THR A 53 3.04 59.07 -24.38
CA THR A 53 3.85 60.31 -24.33
C THR A 53 4.63 60.38 -23.02
N ALA A 54 5.76 61.14 -23.02
CA ALA A 54 6.58 61.34 -21.83
C ALA A 54 5.84 62.04 -20.68
N PHE A 55 4.83 62.81 -20.99
CA PHE A 55 4.08 63.64 -20.03
C PHE A 55 2.77 62.97 -19.55
N GLU A 56 2.50 61.76 -19.98
CA GLU A 56 1.28 61.04 -19.56
C GLU A 56 1.40 60.59 -18.10
N ILE A 57 0.56 61.14 -17.23
CA ILE A 57 0.46 60.80 -15.82
C ILE A 57 -0.81 59.96 -15.63
N PRO A 58 -0.69 58.67 -15.24
CA PRO A 58 -1.85 57.83 -15.00
C PRO A 58 -2.62 58.29 -13.76
N ARG A 59 -3.95 58.14 -13.81
CA ARG A 59 -4.78 58.39 -12.62
C ARG A 59 -4.52 57.36 -11.56
N PRO A 60 -4.37 57.71 -10.26
CA PRO A 60 -4.24 56.77 -9.19
C PRO A 60 -5.53 55.92 -9.09
N ILE A 61 -5.38 54.61 -9.10
CA ILE A 61 -6.51 53.69 -8.96
C ILE A 61 -6.47 53.17 -7.52
N ALA A 62 -7.54 53.39 -6.75
CA ALA A 62 -7.73 52.77 -5.43
C ALA A 62 -8.10 51.29 -5.57
N GLY A 63 -7.70 50.50 -4.60
CA GLY A 63 -8.08 49.06 -4.52
C GLY A 63 -9.59 48.85 -4.44
N SER A 64 -10.05 47.69 -4.78
CA SER A 64 -11.46 47.29 -4.70
C SER A 64 -11.62 46.03 -3.90
N HIS A 65 -12.09 46.12 -2.65
CA HIS A 65 -12.35 44.97 -1.79
C HIS A 65 -13.30 43.95 -2.42
N LYS A 66 -14.27 44.38 -3.24
CA LYS A 66 -15.15 43.45 -3.96
C LYS A 66 -14.36 42.61 -4.98
N LEU A 67 -13.48 43.24 -5.74
CA LEU A 67 -12.66 42.52 -6.71
C LEU A 67 -11.63 41.59 -6.02
N GLU A 68 -11.02 42.08 -4.95
CA GLU A 68 -10.08 41.29 -4.12
C GLU A 68 -10.74 40.05 -3.54
N THR A 69 -11.93 40.19 -2.96
CA THR A 69 -12.71 39.07 -2.46
C THR A 69 -13.05 38.09 -3.59
N LEU A 70 -13.46 38.58 -4.76
CA LEU A 70 -13.86 37.73 -5.88
C LEU A 70 -12.71 36.86 -6.37
N TRP A 71 -11.54 37.47 -6.62
CA TRP A 71 -10.39 36.73 -7.12
C TRP A 71 -9.70 35.82 -6.05
N SER A 72 -10.01 36.01 -4.76
CA SER A 72 -9.56 35.17 -3.69
C SER A 72 -10.52 33.98 -3.46
N VAL A 73 -11.82 34.24 -3.37
CA VAL A 73 -12.82 33.23 -3.04
C VAL A 73 -13.04 32.24 -4.19
N ILE A 74 -13.14 32.71 -5.44
CA ILE A 74 -13.39 31.80 -6.57
C ILE A 74 -12.24 30.77 -6.74
N PRO A 75 -10.96 31.18 -6.85
CA PRO A 75 -9.88 30.20 -6.92
C PRO A 75 -9.78 29.30 -5.68
N PHE A 76 -10.08 29.81 -4.50
CA PHE A 76 -10.12 29.01 -3.28
C PHE A 76 -11.16 27.89 -3.35
N VAL A 77 -12.39 28.20 -3.78
CA VAL A 77 -13.46 27.19 -3.93
C VAL A 77 -13.08 26.16 -5.00
N ILE A 78 -12.48 26.58 -6.11
CA ILE A 78 -11.98 25.69 -7.16
C ILE A 78 -10.87 24.79 -6.58
N ALA A 79 -9.90 25.33 -5.86
CA ALA A 79 -8.82 24.56 -5.23
C ALA A 79 -9.38 23.54 -4.22
N MET A 80 -10.37 23.93 -3.41
CA MET A 80 -11.03 23.01 -2.49
C MET A 80 -11.80 21.88 -3.20
N SER A 81 -12.41 22.15 -4.36
CA SER A 81 -13.04 21.11 -5.17
C SER A 81 -12.03 20.11 -5.74
N MET A 82 -10.87 20.60 -6.20
CA MET A 82 -9.76 19.74 -6.65
C MET A 82 -9.25 18.85 -5.51
N PHE A 83 -9.04 19.45 -4.33
CA PHE A 83 -8.59 18.72 -3.15
C PHE A 83 -9.59 17.62 -2.74
N ALA A 84 -10.87 17.98 -2.62
CA ALA A 84 -11.91 17.02 -2.19
C ALA A 84 -12.05 15.86 -3.18
N TRP A 85 -12.05 16.15 -4.48
CA TRP A 85 -12.13 15.12 -5.51
C TRP A 85 -10.87 14.25 -5.56
N GLY A 86 -9.68 14.86 -5.52
CA GLY A 86 -8.40 14.14 -5.45
C GLY A 86 -8.31 13.25 -4.22
N ALA A 87 -8.70 13.73 -3.04
CA ALA A 87 -8.72 12.95 -1.82
C ALA A 87 -9.67 11.75 -1.91
N GLN A 88 -10.86 11.92 -2.50
CA GLN A 88 -11.80 10.82 -2.71
C GLN A 88 -11.20 9.71 -3.59
N ILE A 89 -10.55 10.07 -4.70
CA ILE A 89 -9.88 9.12 -5.59
C ILE A 89 -8.71 8.44 -4.86
N TYR A 90 -7.89 9.21 -4.16
CA TYR A 90 -6.77 8.70 -3.37
C TYR A 90 -7.21 7.64 -2.36
N PHE A 91 -8.23 7.92 -1.55
CA PHE A 91 -8.74 6.94 -0.59
C PHE A 91 -9.31 5.69 -1.25
N LYS A 92 -9.95 5.83 -2.42
CA LYS A 92 -10.42 4.68 -3.20
C LYS A 92 -9.26 3.82 -3.70
N MET A 93 -8.18 4.44 -4.18
CA MET A 93 -7.00 3.73 -4.70
C MET A 93 -6.14 3.10 -3.60
N SER A 94 -6.05 3.75 -2.43
CA SER A 94 -5.19 3.31 -1.32
C SER A 94 -5.80 2.19 -0.46
N ARG A 95 -7.09 1.86 -0.65
CA ARG A 95 -7.80 0.87 0.18
C ARG A 95 -8.24 -0.33 -0.65
N PRO A 96 -7.42 -1.40 -0.71
CA PRO A 96 -7.81 -2.62 -1.41
C PRO A 96 -9.09 -3.21 -0.83
N PRO A 97 -10.03 -3.68 -1.68
CA PRO A 97 -11.20 -4.42 -1.23
C PRO A 97 -10.79 -5.72 -0.51
N LYS A 98 -11.54 -6.10 0.53
CA LYS A 98 -11.23 -7.29 1.36
C LYS A 98 -11.20 -8.61 0.57
N ASN A 99 -11.93 -8.70 -0.54
CA ASN A 99 -12.03 -9.88 -1.40
C ASN A 99 -11.11 -9.82 -2.63
N ALA A 100 -10.10 -8.96 -2.65
CA ALA A 100 -9.12 -8.90 -3.73
C ALA A 100 -8.18 -10.11 -3.68
N ALA A 101 -7.91 -10.71 -4.85
CA ALA A 101 -6.92 -11.77 -4.98
C ALA A 101 -5.51 -11.19 -4.81
N GLU A 102 -4.69 -11.82 -3.98
CA GLU A 102 -3.34 -11.34 -3.71
C GLU A 102 -2.34 -11.90 -4.73
N ILE A 103 -1.50 -11.01 -5.25
CA ILE A 103 -0.34 -11.32 -6.09
C ILE A 103 0.86 -10.60 -5.50
N TYR A 104 1.97 -11.30 -5.39
CA TYR A 104 3.21 -10.79 -4.84
C TYR A 104 4.13 -10.32 -5.96
N VAL A 105 4.74 -9.15 -5.76
CA VAL A 105 5.67 -8.54 -6.72
C VAL A 105 6.98 -8.19 -6.01
N VAL A 106 8.09 -8.65 -6.57
CA VAL A 106 9.42 -8.28 -6.10
C VAL A 106 10.15 -7.56 -7.24
N GLY A 107 10.47 -6.28 -7.01
CA GLY A 107 11.32 -5.49 -7.89
C GLY A 107 12.79 -5.86 -7.68
N LYS A 108 13.52 -6.01 -8.78
CA LYS A 108 14.97 -6.20 -8.80
C LYS A 108 15.53 -5.56 -10.06
N GLN A 109 16.73 -5.02 -10.02
CA GLN A 109 17.42 -4.44 -11.17
C GLN A 109 17.67 -5.50 -12.26
N TRP A 110 17.03 -5.51 -13.39
CA TRP A 110 15.97 -4.66 -13.90
C TRP A 110 14.84 -5.56 -14.40
N MET A 111 14.14 -6.19 -13.46
CA MET A 111 13.06 -7.14 -13.70
C MET A 111 11.98 -7.10 -12.64
N TRP A 112 10.80 -7.53 -13.00
CA TRP A 112 9.67 -7.77 -12.10
C TRP A 112 9.51 -9.27 -11.88
N LYS A 113 9.69 -9.74 -10.66
CA LYS A 113 9.37 -11.11 -10.25
C LYS A 113 7.97 -11.12 -9.68
N ILE A 114 7.10 -11.92 -10.24
CA ILE A 114 5.68 -11.95 -9.88
C ILE A 114 5.34 -13.37 -9.43
N GLN A 115 4.57 -13.49 -8.35
CA GLN A 115 4.12 -14.77 -7.82
C GLN A 115 2.64 -14.71 -7.43
N HIS A 116 1.85 -15.58 -8.04
CA HIS A 116 0.46 -15.78 -7.70
C HIS A 116 0.30 -16.60 -6.42
N SER A 117 -0.83 -16.42 -5.72
CA SER A 117 -1.15 -17.18 -4.50
C SER A 117 -1.27 -18.70 -4.76
N THR A 118 -1.49 -19.10 -6.00
CA THR A 118 -1.52 -20.51 -6.46
C THR A 118 -0.12 -21.14 -6.63
N GLY A 119 0.94 -20.33 -6.66
CA GLY A 119 2.31 -20.78 -6.85
C GLY A 119 2.93 -20.38 -8.18
N GLN A 120 2.12 -19.99 -9.14
CA GLN A 120 2.55 -19.55 -10.47
C GLN A 120 3.55 -18.40 -10.35
N ARG A 121 4.70 -18.52 -11.02
CA ARG A 121 5.75 -17.49 -11.06
C ARG A 121 5.92 -16.97 -12.46
N GLU A 122 6.16 -15.68 -12.54
CA GLU A 122 6.35 -14.96 -13.80
C GLU A 122 7.50 -13.96 -13.65
N ILE A 123 8.16 -13.68 -14.78
CA ILE A 123 9.18 -12.61 -14.86
C ILE A 123 8.73 -11.63 -15.94
N ASN A 124 8.61 -10.34 -15.58
CA ASN A 124 8.20 -9.26 -16.47
C ASN A 124 6.82 -9.47 -17.16
N ALA A 125 6.02 -10.39 -16.65
CA ALA A 125 4.67 -10.67 -17.11
C ALA A 125 3.73 -10.81 -15.91
N LEU A 126 2.50 -10.28 -16.01
CA LEU A 126 1.48 -10.39 -15.00
C LEU A 126 0.17 -10.80 -15.69
N HIS A 127 -0.22 -12.07 -15.53
CA HIS A 127 -1.51 -12.55 -16.01
C HIS A 127 -2.60 -12.33 -14.97
N VAL A 128 -3.71 -11.74 -15.39
CA VAL A 128 -4.87 -11.49 -14.51
C VAL A 128 -6.17 -11.69 -15.28
N PRO A 129 -7.26 -12.13 -14.61
CA PRO A 129 -8.56 -12.20 -15.26
C PRO A 129 -9.26 -10.83 -15.27
N VAL A 130 -10.03 -10.55 -16.30
CA VAL A 130 -10.93 -9.40 -16.37
C VAL A 130 -12.00 -9.49 -15.26
N GLY A 131 -12.39 -8.34 -14.68
CA GLY A 131 -13.46 -8.24 -13.67
C GLY A 131 -13.10 -8.77 -12.28
N ARG A 132 -11.85 -9.23 -12.04
CA ARG A 132 -11.40 -9.64 -10.70
C ARG A 132 -10.58 -8.52 -10.04
N LYS A 133 -10.86 -8.26 -8.78
CA LYS A 133 -10.08 -7.32 -7.97
C LYS A 133 -8.76 -7.97 -7.59
N ILE A 134 -7.67 -7.32 -7.94
CA ILE A 134 -6.30 -7.79 -7.68
C ILE A 134 -5.65 -6.84 -6.68
N LYS A 135 -5.06 -7.38 -5.62
CA LYS A 135 -4.19 -6.66 -4.68
C LYS A 135 -2.76 -7.09 -4.92
N LEU A 136 -1.91 -6.17 -5.31
CA LEU A 136 -0.47 -6.38 -5.37
C LEU A 136 0.14 -6.09 -4.00
N ILE A 137 1.00 -6.99 -3.53
CA ILE A 137 1.84 -6.83 -2.34
C ILE A 137 3.28 -6.79 -2.85
N MET A 138 3.91 -5.63 -2.73
CA MET A 138 5.14 -5.32 -3.46
C MET A 138 6.29 -5.00 -2.51
N THR A 139 7.49 -5.49 -2.83
CA THR A 139 8.75 -5.15 -2.16
C THR A 139 9.90 -5.15 -3.16
N SER A 140 11.04 -4.57 -2.79
CA SER A 140 12.25 -4.58 -3.62
C SER A 140 13.38 -5.38 -2.95
N GLU A 141 14.25 -5.99 -3.76
CA GLU A 141 15.48 -6.65 -3.30
C GLU A 141 16.67 -5.70 -3.21
N ASP A 142 16.64 -4.57 -3.92
CA ASP A 142 17.80 -3.70 -4.08
C ASP A 142 17.48 -2.22 -3.89
N THR A 143 16.99 -1.53 -4.89
CA THR A 143 16.70 -0.10 -4.87
C THR A 143 15.20 0.18 -4.96
N ILE A 144 14.82 1.45 -4.94
CA ILE A 144 13.44 1.87 -5.17
C ILE A 144 13.10 1.67 -6.66
N HIS A 145 11.94 1.07 -6.92
CA HIS A 145 11.30 0.98 -8.22
C HIS A 145 9.87 1.55 -8.10
N ASP A 146 9.21 1.81 -9.21
CA ASP A 146 7.77 2.15 -9.21
C ASP A 146 7.03 1.24 -10.20
N PHE A 147 6.03 0.51 -9.72
CA PHE A 147 5.22 -0.41 -10.52
C PHE A 147 4.10 0.37 -11.19
N PHE A 148 4.26 0.68 -12.48
CA PHE A 148 3.39 1.57 -13.21
C PHE A 148 2.67 0.88 -14.37
N ILE A 149 1.34 0.88 -14.35
CA ILE A 149 0.49 0.41 -15.44
C ILE A 149 -0.33 1.59 -15.98
N PRO A 150 0.13 2.25 -17.05
CA PRO A 150 -0.54 3.45 -17.59
C PRO A 150 -2.01 3.25 -17.94
N ALA A 151 -2.34 2.10 -18.56
CA ALA A 151 -3.71 1.78 -18.96
C ALA A 151 -4.69 1.64 -17.78
N PHE A 152 -4.19 1.37 -16.58
CA PHE A 152 -4.98 1.24 -15.36
C PHE A 152 -4.97 2.50 -14.50
N ARG A 153 -4.15 3.50 -14.86
CA ARG A 153 -3.93 4.75 -14.08
C ARG A 153 -3.47 4.47 -12.66
N ILE A 154 -2.65 3.45 -12.47
CA ILE A 154 -2.07 3.10 -11.17
C ILE A 154 -0.56 3.11 -11.25
N LYS A 155 0.07 3.64 -10.20
CA LYS A 155 1.49 3.50 -9.94
C LYS A 155 1.75 3.54 -8.45
N ALA A 156 2.75 2.80 -8.00
CA ALA A 156 3.16 2.80 -6.61
C ALA A 156 4.62 2.41 -6.47
N ASP A 157 5.31 3.07 -5.55
CA ASP A 157 6.69 2.75 -5.22
C ASP A 157 6.82 1.35 -4.66
N VAL A 158 7.85 0.67 -5.10
CA VAL A 158 8.28 -0.66 -4.64
C VAL A 158 9.58 -0.49 -3.89
N LEU A 159 9.50 -0.57 -2.55
CA LEU A 159 10.55 -0.13 -1.65
C LEU A 159 11.32 -1.31 -1.05
N PRO A 160 12.65 -1.22 -0.91
CA PRO A 160 13.40 -2.21 -0.15
C PRO A 160 13.05 -2.11 1.34
N GLY A 161 13.05 -3.24 2.03
CA GLY A 161 12.86 -3.29 3.46
C GLY A 161 11.42 -3.08 3.97
N ARG A 162 10.43 -2.87 3.07
CA ARG A 162 9.03 -2.73 3.46
C ARG A 162 8.09 -3.23 2.36
N TYR A 163 6.82 -3.46 2.73
CA TYR A 163 5.78 -3.77 1.75
C TYR A 163 4.96 -2.53 1.41
N THR A 164 4.68 -2.38 0.12
CA THR A 164 3.70 -1.43 -0.40
C THR A 164 2.58 -2.20 -1.07
N THR A 165 1.40 -1.62 -1.13
CA THR A 165 0.24 -2.27 -1.72
C THR A 165 -0.42 -1.38 -2.75
N GLN A 166 -0.86 -1.99 -3.85
CA GLN A 166 -1.65 -1.38 -4.89
C GLN A 166 -2.77 -2.34 -5.28
N TRP A 167 -3.92 -1.82 -5.72
CA TRP A 167 -4.98 -2.68 -6.22
C TRP A 167 -5.59 -2.13 -7.50
N PHE A 168 -6.17 -3.02 -8.29
CA PHE A 168 -6.90 -2.68 -9.49
C PHE A 168 -7.92 -3.75 -9.84
N GLU A 169 -8.81 -3.42 -10.78
CA GLU A 169 -9.74 -4.34 -11.42
C GLU A 169 -9.73 -4.02 -12.91
N ALA A 170 -9.19 -4.93 -13.72
CA ALA A 170 -9.12 -4.76 -15.17
C ALA A 170 -10.51 -4.93 -15.78
N THR A 171 -10.86 -4.05 -16.73
CA THR A 171 -12.19 -4.02 -17.37
C THR A 171 -12.21 -4.55 -18.79
N LYS A 172 -11.04 -4.70 -19.43
CA LYS A 172 -10.93 -5.13 -20.81
C LYS A 172 -9.80 -6.16 -20.97
N PRO A 173 -10.04 -7.28 -21.66
CA PRO A 173 -8.98 -8.20 -22.06
C PRO A 173 -7.99 -7.51 -23.01
N GLY A 174 -6.72 -7.90 -22.94
CA GLY A 174 -5.65 -7.35 -23.77
C GLY A 174 -4.32 -7.41 -23.10
N THR A 175 -3.28 -6.93 -23.79
CA THR A 175 -1.91 -6.81 -23.26
C THR A 175 -1.58 -5.35 -23.08
N TYR A 176 -1.20 -4.99 -21.86
CA TYR A 176 -0.90 -3.62 -21.45
C TYR A 176 0.55 -3.51 -20.98
N HIS A 177 1.14 -2.33 -21.14
CA HIS A 177 2.51 -2.08 -20.70
C HIS A 177 2.61 -1.99 -19.17
N LEU A 178 3.68 -2.56 -18.64
CA LEU A 178 4.17 -2.39 -17.29
C LEU A 178 5.54 -1.71 -17.35
N PHE A 179 5.69 -0.61 -16.63
CA PHE A 179 6.95 0.16 -16.57
C PHE A 179 7.46 0.27 -15.14
N CYS A 180 8.76 0.57 -15.03
CA CYS A 180 9.33 1.18 -13.83
C CYS A 180 9.28 2.69 -14.01
N ALA A 181 8.65 3.42 -13.08
CA ALA A 181 8.49 4.87 -13.15
C ALA A 181 9.33 5.63 -12.10
N GLU A 182 10.22 4.94 -11.36
CA GLU A 182 11.22 5.53 -10.47
C GLU A 182 12.63 5.12 -10.92
N TYR A 183 13.57 6.09 -10.98
CA TYR A 183 14.92 5.82 -11.47
C TYR A 183 15.63 4.79 -10.60
N CYS A 184 15.93 3.64 -11.16
CA CYS A 184 16.51 2.48 -10.48
C CYS A 184 17.89 2.05 -11.04
N GLY A 185 18.59 2.92 -11.73
CA GLY A 185 19.94 2.65 -12.26
C GLY A 185 20.03 2.64 -13.77
N MET A 186 21.16 2.15 -14.31
CA MET A 186 21.54 2.32 -15.73
C MET A 186 20.53 1.74 -16.74
N ASN A 187 19.89 0.63 -16.42
CA ASN A 187 18.90 0.02 -17.31
C ASN A 187 17.44 0.27 -16.84
N HIS A 188 17.21 1.40 -16.18
CA HIS A 188 15.87 1.80 -15.73
C HIS A 188 14.82 1.79 -16.85
N SER A 189 15.15 2.35 -18.00
CA SER A 189 14.25 2.37 -19.17
C SER A 189 14.01 0.99 -19.79
N GLY A 190 14.88 0.02 -19.52
CA GLY A 190 14.74 -1.37 -19.94
C GLY A 190 13.96 -2.24 -18.94
N MET A 191 13.61 -1.72 -17.75
CA MET A 191 12.79 -2.43 -16.78
C MET A 191 11.32 -2.33 -17.15
N ILE A 192 10.94 -3.09 -18.15
CA ILE A 192 9.59 -3.13 -18.74
C ILE A 192 9.00 -4.53 -18.58
N GLY A 193 7.68 -4.60 -18.64
CA GLY A 193 6.93 -5.85 -18.61
C GLY A 193 5.58 -5.70 -19.29
N SER A 194 4.75 -6.72 -19.16
CA SER A 194 3.41 -6.75 -19.72
C SER A 194 2.39 -7.23 -18.70
N VAL A 195 1.21 -6.64 -18.74
CA VAL A 195 0.03 -7.12 -18.00
C VAL A 195 -0.91 -7.74 -19.02
N ILE A 196 -1.11 -9.05 -18.92
CA ILE A 196 -1.95 -9.85 -19.82
C ILE A 196 -3.30 -10.06 -19.12
N VAL A 197 -4.31 -9.34 -19.56
CA VAL A 197 -5.67 -9.48 -19.05
C VAL A 197 -6.42 -10.50 -19.91
N MET A 198 -6.85 -11.59 -19.29
CA MET A 198 -7.50 -12.73 -19.96
C MET A 198 -8.98 -12.83 -19.57
N GLN A 199 -9.77 -13.56 -20.36
CA GLN A 199 -11.08 -13.99 -19.91
C GLN A 199 -10.93 -14.94 -18.70
N PRO A 200 -11.90 -14.97 -17.74
CA PRO A 200 -11.76 -15.78 -16.54
C PRO A 200 -11.46 -17.25 -16.80
N THR A 201 -12.12 -17.86 -17.79
CA THR A 201 -11.88 -19.27 -18.16
C THR A 201 -10.50 -19.51 -18.75
N GLU A 202 -9.98 -18.57 -19.54
CA GLU A 202 -8.62 -18.65 -20.10
C GLU A 202 -7.58 -18.52 -18.99
N PHE A 203 -7.82 -17.62 -18.05
CA PHE A 203 -6.94 -17.43 -16.89
C PHE A 203 -6.92 -18.68 -15.99
N ASP A 204 -8.07 -19.30 -15.72
CA ASP A 204 -8.16 -20.52 -14.93
C ASP A 204 -7.44 -21.70 -15.63
N ASN A 205 -7.55 -21.81 -16.95
CA ASN A 205 -6.80 -22.78 -17.76
C ASN A 205 -5.29 -22.51 -17.73
N TRP A 206 -4.88 -21.25 -17.83
CA TRP A 206 -3.49 -20.84 -17.72
C TRP A 206 -2.90 -21.20 -16.35
N LEU A 207 -3.63 -20.92 -15.27
CA LEU A 207 -3.25 -21.33 -13.92
C LEU A 207 -3.11 -22.85 -13.78
N SER A 208 -4.04 -23.62 -14.35
CA SER A 208 -4.06 -25.08 -14.29
C SER A 208 -2.95 -25.72 -15.10
N GLY A 209 -2.64 -25.17 -16.29
CA GLY A 209 -1.58 -25.65 -17.19
C GLY A 209 -0.17 -25.55 -16.61
N ASN A 210 0.01 -24.75 -15.57
CA ASN A 210 1.27 -24.55 -14.88
C ASN A 210 1.29 -25.17 -13.45
N ALA A 211 0.39 -26.10 -13.15
CA ALA A 211 0.17 -26.71 -11.84
C ALA A 211 1.40 -27.45 -11.23
N GLY A 212 2.56 -27.46 -11.89
CA GLY A 212 3.80 -28.04 -11.34
C GLY A 212 4.55 -27.12 -10.36
N GLN A 213 4.13 -25.88 -10.18
CA GLN A 213 4.80 -24.96 -9.24
C GLN A 213 4.16 -25.03 -7.85
N GLN A 214 5.01 -25.22 -6.85
CA GLN A 214 4.60 -25.28 -5.45
C GLN A 214 4.00 -23.95 -5.00
N SER A 215 2.81 -23.98 -4.36
CA SER A 215 2.18 -22.75 -3.86
C SER A 215 3.07 -22.04 -2.84
N PRO A 216 3.02 -20.70 -2.73
CA PRO A 216 3.79 -19.97 -1.73
C PRO A 216 3.55 -20.44 -0.31
N ALA A 217 2.32 -20.85 0.01
CA ALA A 217 1.99 -21.37 1.34
C ALA A 217 2.67 -22.71 1.63
N VAL A 218 2.73 -23.63 0.66
CA VAL A 218 3.41 -24.92 0.82
C VAL A 218 4.93 -24.72 0.89
N ALA A 219 5.50 -23.87 0.04
CA ALA A 219 6.93 -23.50 0.12
C ALA A 219 7.24 -22.82 1.47
N GLY A 220 6.37 -21.93 1.93
CA GLY A 220 6.47 -21.27 3.23
C GLY A 220 6.39 -22.23 4.41
N GLN A 221 5.56 -23.28 4.33
CA GLN A 221 5.51 -24.34 5.34
C GLN A 221 6.84 -25.08 5.46
N GLN A 222 7.47 -25.41 4.34
CA GLN A 222 8.78 -26.05 4.35
C GLN A 222 9.85 -25.14 4.95
N LEU A 223 9.84 -23.84 4.61
CA LEU A 223 10.74 -22.85 5.20
C LEU A 223 10.49 -22.70 6.72
N PHE A 224 9.24 -22.65 7.14
CA PHE A 224 8.86 -22.56 8.54
C PHE A 224 9.38 -23.73 9.38
N GLN A 225 9.41 -24.93 8.78
CA GLN A 225 10.02 -26.12 9.38
C GLN A 225 11.55 -26.07 9.36
N SER A 226 12.15 -25.81 8.19
CA SER A 226 13.62 -25.86 8.02
C SER A 226 14.35 -24.76 8.78
N LEU A 227 13.74 -23.59 8.96
CA LEU A 227 14.26 -22.48 9.77
C LEU A 227 13.98 -22.64 11.28
N GLY A 228 13.31 -23.73 11.70
CA GLY A 228 13.04 -24.01 13.10
C GLY A 228 11.94 -23.19 13.76
N CYS A 229 11.13 -22.44 13.02
CA CYS A 229 10.04 -21.61 13.53
C CYS A 229 9.02 -22.45 14.33
N VAL A 230 8.82 -23.70 13.92
CA VAL A 230 7.92 -24.67 14.56
C VAL A 230 8.24 -24.92 16.04
N SER A 231 9.50 -24.78 16.45
CA SER A 231 9.95 -25.06 17.83
C SER A 231 9.39 -24.06 18.85
N CYS A 232 9.01 -22.87 18.41
CA CYS A 232 8.44 -21.84 19.26
C CYS A 232 6.97 -21.54 18.94
N HIS A 233 6.57 -21.59 17.67
CA HIS A 233 5.23 -21.22 17.22
C HIS A 233 4.30 -22.41 16.98
N GLY A 234 4.79 -23.66 17.15
CA GLY A 234 4.04 -24.87 16.84
C GLY A 234 3.94 -25.18 15.34
N PRO A 235 3.72 -26.42 14.93
CA PRO A 235 3.70 -26.84 13.53
C PRO A 235 2.57 -26.21 12.70
N ASN A 236 1.46 -25.84 13.34
CA ASN A 236 0.32 -25.17 12.70
C ASN A 236 0.13 -23.74 13.21
N GLY A 237 1.16 -23.14 13.81
CA GLY A 237 1.10 -21.78 14.32
C GLY A 237 0.18 -21.60 15.53
N GLU A 238 -0.07 -22.66 16.29
CA GLU A 238 -0.89 -22.65 17.51
C GLU A 238 -0.25 -21.89 18.67
N GLY A 239 1.06 -21.61 18.58
CA GLY A 239 1.82 -20.95 19.62
C GLY A 239 2.53 -21.94 20.54
N GLY A 240 3.15 -21.40 21.58
CA GLY A 240 3.93 -22.17 22.57
C GLY A 240 4.89 -21.24 23.28
N ARG A 241 6.19 -21.43 23.10
CA ARG A 241 7.21 -20.49 23.60
C ARG A 241 7.14 -19.13 22.90
N GLY A 242 6.61 -19.08 21.67
CA GLY A 242 6.28 -17.89 20.92
C GLY A 242 4.77 -17.70 20.77
N PRO A 243 4.30 -16.50 20.35
CA PRO A 243 2.88 -16.22 20.18
C PRO A 243 2.24 -17.07 19.08
N ALA A 244 0.93 -17.29 19.19
CA ALA A 244 0.16 -17.97 18.15
C ALA A 244 0.10 -17.15 16.87
N LEU A 245 0.33 -17.80 15.75
CA LEU A 245 0.34 -17.20 14.39
C LEU A 245 -0.96 -17.47 13.62
N ALA A 246 -1.73 -18.49 14.00
CA ALA A 246 -3.01 -18.78 13.39
C ALA A 246 -3.97 -17.59 13.56
N GLY A 247 -4.52 -17.09 12.45
CA GLY A 247 -5.39 -15.91 12.43
C GLY A 247 -4.70 -14.61 12.85
N LEU A 248 -3.39 -14.50 12.72
CA LEU A 248 -2.62 -13.33 13.12
C LEU A 248 -2.95 -12.09 12.28
N PHE A 249 -3.02 -12.25 10.96
CA PHE A 249 -3.22 -11.11 10.05
C PHE A 249 -4.52 -10.35 10.32
N GLY A 250 -4.40 -9.02 10.43
CA GLY A 250 -5.50 -8.12 10.73
C GLY A 250 -5.89 -8.05 12.21
N ARG A 251 -5.28 -8.87 13.08
CA ARG A 251 -5.52 -8.87 14.52
C ARG A 251 -4.72 -7.75 15.21
N LYS A 252 -5.28 -7.21 16.30
CA LYS A 252 -4.56 -6.33 17.22
C LYS A 252 -3.54 -7.14 18.03
N VAL A 253 -2.31 -6.69 18.07
CA VAL A 253 -1.23 -7.27 18.88
C VAL A 253 -0.83 -6.25 19.94
N PHE A 254 -0.81 -6.67 21.20
CA PHE A 254 -0.39 -5.86 22.33
C PHE A 254 1.09 -6.04 22.58
N LEU A 255 1.84 -4.96 22.67
CA LEU A 255 3.28 -4.95 22.87
C LEU A 255 3.64 -4.70 24.32
N THR A 256 4.86 -5.10 24.71
CA THR A 256 5.37 -4.92 26.10
C THR A 256 5.54 -3.45 26.49
N ASN A 257 5.71 -2.55 25.54
CA ASN A 257 5.78 -1.11 25.74
C ASN A 257 4.39 -0.43 25.91
N GLY A 258 3.30 -1.19 25.89
CA GLY A 258 1.93 -0.70 26.01
C GLY A 258 1.29 -0.27 24.68
N GLU A 259 2.04 -0.27 23.58
CA GLU A 259 1.49 0.03 22.26
C GLU A 259 0.63 -1.14 21.73
N THR A 260 -0.28 -0.80 20.83
CA THR A 260 -1.09 -1.78 20.10
C THR A 260 -0.89 -1.59 18.61
N VAL A 261 -0.52 -2.63 17.91
CA VAL A 261 -0.31 -2.63 16.45
C VAL A 261 -1.28 -3.59 15.75
N ILE A 262 -1.58 -3.34 14.49
CA ILE A 262 -2.30 -4.30 13.65
C ILE A 262 -1.25 -5.19 12.98
N ALA A 263 -1.43 -6.50 13.07
CA ALA A 263 -0.55 -7.45 12.38
C ALA A 263 -0.85 -7.42 10.88
N ASP A 264 0.02 -6.78 10.14
CA ASP A 264 0.07 -6.74 8.68
C ASP A 264 1.36 -7.38 8.14
N GLU A 265 1.59 -7.32 6.85
CA GLU A 265 2.77 -7.85 6.20
C GLU A 265 4.06 -7.20 6.71
N GLY A 266 4.01 -5.88 6.98
CA GLY A 266 5.13 -5.12 7.52
C GLY A 266 5.49 -5.55 8.93
N TYR A 267 4.49 -5.72 9.80
CA TYR A 267 4.67 -6.21 11.16
C TYR A 267 5.29 -7.62 11.17
N VAL A 268 4.78 -8.56 10.37
CA VAL A 268 5.30 -9.94 10.33
C VAL A 268 6.74 -9.96 9.80
N ARG A 269 7.03 -9.17 8.76
CA ARG A 269 8.39 -9.02 8.25
C ARG A 269 9.34 -8.52 9.33
N GLU A 270 9.00 -7.40 9.98
CA GLU A 270 9.83 -6.81 11.04
C GLU A 270 10.05 -7.78 12.20
N SER A 271 9.02 -8.57 12.58
CA SER A 271 9.14 -9.58 13.62
C SER A 271 10.10 -10.72 13.25
N ILE A 272 10.24 -11.05 11.96
CA ILE A 272 11.18 -12.07 11.48
C ILE A 272 12.60 -11.49 11.37
N GLU A 273 12.76 -10.29 10.81
CA GLU A 273 14.06 -9.67 10.56
C GLU A 273 14.63 -8.99 11.82
N ASN A 274 13.80 -8.34 12.63
CA ASN A 274 14.19 -7.66 13.86
C ASN A 274 13.20 -7.95 15.01
N PRO A 275 13.19 -9.17 15.55
CA PRO A 275 12.17 -9.61 16.50
C PRO A 275 12.15 -8.86 17.83
N GLN A 276 13.20 -8.11 18.14
CA GLN A 276 13.27 -7.34 19.38
C GLN A 276 12.69 -5.91 19.24
N ALA A 277 12.42 -5.45 18.03
CA ALA A 277 11.83 -4.13 17.81
C ALA A 277 10.42 -3.99 18.40
N LYS A 278 9.63 -5.08 18.33
CA LYS A 278 8.23 -5.11 18.80
C LYS A 278 7.95 -6.41 19.56
N LEU A 279 8.23 -6.42 20.84
CA LEU A 279 7.98 -7.60 21.69
C LEU A 279 6.50 -7.72 22.04
N VAL A 280 5.91 -8.88 21.77
CA VAL A 280 4.52 -9.19 22.12
C VAL A 280 4.38 -9.34 23.62
N SER A 281 3.37 -8.72 24.22
CA SER A 281 3.09 -8.79 25.65
C SER A 281 2.89 -10.25 26.10
N GLY A 282 3.56 -10.64 27.19
CA GLY A 282 3.55 -12.00 27.73
C GLY A 282 4.61 -12.95 27.13
N PHE A 283 5.43 -12.49 26.19
CA PHE A 283 6.52 -13.27 25.60
C PHE A 283 7.88 -12.62 25.81
N GLY A 284 8.92 -13.42 26.01
CA GLY A 284 10.29 -12.96 26.16
C GLY A 284 11.02 -12.74 24.82
N PRO A 285 12.18 -12.01 24.82
CA PRO A 285 12.97 -11.73 23.62
C PRO A 285 13.82 -12.94 23.18
N ILE A 286 13.17 -14.09 22.95
CA ILE A 286 13.83 -15.36 22.63
C ILE A 286 13.84 -15.71 21.14
N MET A 287 13.11 -14.96 20.32
CA MET A 287 13.08 -15.18 18.87
C MET A 287 14.41 -14.71 18.28
N PRO A 288 15.14 -15.58 17.52
CA PRO A 288 16.35 -15.16 16.83
C PRO A 288 16.02 -14.26 15.65
N THR A 289 16.99 -13.42 15.23
CA THR A 289 16.87 -12.67 13.99
C THR A 289 17.13 -13.56 12.78
N PHE A 290 16.34 -13.38 11.74
CA PHE A 290 16.55 -14.00 10.43
C PHE A 290 16.99 -13.01 9.37
N GLN A 291 17.37 -11.80 9.77
CA GLN A 291 17.89 -10.77 8.86
C GLN A 291 19.12 -11.29 8.10
N GLY A 292 19.08 -11.19 6.76
CA GLY A 292 20.12 -11.72 5.88
C GLY A 292 20.14 -13.24 5.71
N GLN A 293 19.33 -13.99 6.44
CA GLN A 293 19.19 -15.45 6.31
C GLN A 293 18.03 -15.85 5.39
N VAL A 294 17.02 -14.99 5.25
CA VAL A 294 15.86 -15.19 4.39
C VAL A 294 15.81 -14.12 3.31
N THR A 295 15.49 -14.54 2.10
CA THR A 295 15.29 -13.61 0.97
C THR A 295 13.89 -12.98 1.05
N PRO A 296 13.64 -11.83 0.37
CA PRO A 296 12.31 -11.24 0.26
C PRO A 296 11.25 -12.21 -0.29
N GLU A 297 11.63 -13.09 -1.23
CA GLU A 297 10.75 -14.15 -1.76
C GLU A 297 10.40 -15.19 -0.69
N GLN A 298 11.38 -15.62 0.09
CA GLN A 298 11.16 -16.57 1.18
C GLN A 298 10.29 -15.97 2.29
N LEU A 299 10.44 -14.68 2.59
CA LEU A 299 9.56 -13.95 3.51
C LEU A 299 8.09 -13.95 3.02
N ILE A 300 7.88 -13.70 1.72
CA ILE A 300 6.55 -13.79 1.10
C ILE A 300 5.96 -15.19 1.26
N GLN A 301 6.76 -16.23 1.06
CA GLN A 301 6.33 -17.62 1.21
C GLN A 301 5.95 -17.95 2.67
N ILE A 302 6.78 -17.55 3.64
CA ILE A 302 6.49 -17.72 5.07
C ILE A 302 5.21 -16.99 5.45
N MET A 303 5.04 -15.73 5.01
CA MET A 303 3.81 -14.97 5.26
C MET A 303 2.58 -15.63 4.63
N SER A 304 2.71 -16.17 3.42
CA SER A 304 1.62 -16.88 2.74
C SER A 304 1.21 -18.12 3.53
N PHE A 305 2.17 -18.83 4.12
CA PHE A 305 1.89 -19.95 5.02
C PHE A 305 1.16 -19.46 6.27
N ILE A 306 1.66 -18.44 6.95
CA ILE A 306 1.02 -17.88 8.17
C ILE A 306 -0.40 -17.41 7.86
N LYS A 307 -0.65 -16.78 6.71
CA LYS A 307 -2.01 -16.39 6.27
C LYS A 307 -2.93 -17.59 6.04
N SER A 308 -2.38 -18.74 5.63
CA SER A 308 -3.16 -19.96 5.40
C SER A 308 -3.57 -20.68 6.70
N LEU A 309 -2.92 -20.36 7.84
CA LEU A 309 -3.20 -20.97 9.13
C LEU A 309 -4.57 -20.55 9.66
N LYS A 310 -5.45 -21.52 9.84
CA LYS A 310 -6.79 -21.30 10.40
C LYS A 310 -6.75 -21.42 11.92
N ILE A 311 -7.58 -20.67 12.61
CA ILE A 311 -7.77 -20.81 14.05
C ILE A 311 -8.46 -22.16 14.27
N THR A 312 -7.70 -23.17 14.71
CA THR A 312 -8.25 -24.44 15.19
C THR A 312 -8.49 -24.31 16.70
N GLY A 313 -9.69 -23.88 17.08
CA GLY A 313 -10.29 -24.15 18.40
C GLY A 313 -9.57 -23.70 19.68
N ALA A 314 -8.63 -22.74 19.65
CA ALA A 314 -8.04 -22.21 20.89
C ALA A 314 -8.67 -20.83 21.25
N PRO A 315 -9.10 -20.62 22.50
CA PRO A 315 -9.56 -19.31 22.94
C PRO A 315 -8.44 -18.27 22.85
N ALA A 316 -8.79 -17.03 22.49
CA ALA A 316 -7.87 -15.91 22.49
C ALA A 316 -7.15 -15.84 23.86
N PRO A 317 -5.82 -15.52 23.91
CA PRO A 317 -5.17 -15.29 25.19
C PRO A 317 -5.93 -14.22 25.97
N ALA A 318 -6.31 -14.55 27.18
CA ALA A 318 -6.98 -13.64 28.09
C ALA A 318 -6.12 -12.39 28.27
N ALA A 319 -6.77 -11.23 28.29
CA ALA A 319 -6.10 -9.99 28.67
C ALA A 319 -5.36 -10.20 30.00
N PRO A 320 -4.16 -9.60 30.19
CA PRO A 320 -3.43 -9.75 31.44
C PRO A 320 -4.33 -9.36 32.60
N ALA A 321 -4.54 -10.32 33.53
CA ALA A 321 -5.26 -10.05 34.75
C ALA A 321 -4.54 -8.92 35.49
N THR A 322 -5.23 -7.83 35.74
CA THR A 322 -4.75 -6.80 36.65
C THR A 322 -4.59 -7.44 38.03
N SER A 323 -3.35 -7.76 38.39
CA SER A 323 -2.99 -8.21 39.72
C SER A 323 -3.24 -7.03 40.70
N SER A 324 -4.42 -7.00 41.29
CA SER A 324 -4.64 -6.25 42.51
C SER A 324 -3.95 -7.02 43.63
N ALA A 325 -2.72 -6.65 43.94
CA ALA A 325 -2.07 -7.12 45.18
C ALA A 325 -2.90 -6.64 46.38
N PRO A 326 -3.21 -7.50 47.36
CA PRO A 326 -3.85 -7.06 48.57
C PRO A 326 -2.86 -6.20 49.38
N VAL A 327 -3.30 -5.02 49.75
CA VAL A 327 -2.60 -4.13 50.70
C VAL A 327 -2.50 -4.88 52.05
N PRO A 328 -1.28 -5.01 52.67
CA PRO A 328 -1.16 -5.61 54.01
C PRO A 328 -1.92 -4.74 55.01
N GLY A 329 -2.87 -5.36 55.68
CA GLY A 329 -3.71 -4.71 56.70
C GLY A 329 -2.87 -4.15 57.87
N ALA A 330 -3.20 -2.92 58.26
CA ALA A 330 -2.73 -2.30 59.49
C ALA A 330 -3.14 -3.14 60.69
N ALA A 331 -2.19 -3.55 61.50
CA ALA A 331 -2.41 -4.23 62.75
C ALA A 331 -3.06 -3.25 63.75
N ASN A 332 -4.25 -3.65 64.27
CA ASN A 332 -4.89 -2.99 65.43
C ASN A 332 -4.07 -3.25 66.71
N PRO A 333 -3.79 -2.24 67.53
CA PRO A 333 -3.19 -2.46 68.86
C PRO A 333 -4.23 -3.06 69.83
N ALA A 334 -3.79 -4.11 70.55
CA ALA A 334 -4.55 -4.76 71.57
C ALA A 334 -4.81 -3.86 72.79
N PRO A 335 -5.94 -4.00 73.51
CA PRO A 335 -6.26 -3.17 74.67
C PRO A 335 -5.44 -3.59 75.90
N ALA A 336 -4.94 -2.58 76.63
CA ALA A 336 -4.24 -2.76 77.88
C ALA A 336 -5.19 -3.28 78.98
N THR A 337 -4.81 -4.38 79.60
CA THR A 337 -5.43 -4.92 80.84
C THR A 337 -4.92 -4.14 82.05
N VAL A 338 -5.78 -3.51 82.73
CA VAL A 338 -5.59 -2.96 84.11
C VAL A 338 -5.96 -4.09 85.10
N SER A 339 -5.09 -4.39 86.03
CA SER A 339 -5.39 -5.20 87.19
C SER A 339 -4.63 -4.61 88.41
N PRO A 340 -5.07 -4.94 89.62
CA PRO A 340 -5.73 -4.02 90.60
C PRO A 340 -4.71 -3.36 91.49
#